data_ba09b8e9ff66d4413bd780dd52856d2c
#
_entry.id   ba09b8e9ff66d4413bd780dd52856d2c
#
_cell.length_a   1.000
_cell.length_b   1.000
_cell.length_c   1.000
_cell.angle_alpha   90.00
_cell.angle_beta   90.00
_cell.angle_gamma   90.00
#
_symmetry.space_group_name_H-M   'P 1'
#
loop_
_entity.id
_entity.type
_entity.pdbx_description
1 polymer ?
#
loop_
_entity_poly.entity_id
_entity_poly.type
_entity_poly.pdbx_seq_one_letter_code
_entity_poly.pdbx_strand_id
1 'polypeptide(L)'
;MKKILYVGSEVLPFASTGGLADVLGSLPAAVAKKLGDGGDVRVVLPMYKSVKEKFLSNMTREYETYISLAWRWQYCGIWSLCDKGVKYYFIDNEYYFCRGPLYGEYDDAERFAFFCKAVMEMMNIVDFHPDVLHANDWQSALTVIYLKRKYNNNGAFANTRAVYTIHNIGYQGRYGFDILGDVFELSEADKEIVEFGGDINLTKGAIVCADKVTTVS
;
A
#
# COMPACT_ATOMS: atom_id res chain seq x y z
N MET A 1 16.45 -15.97 3.06
CA MET A 1 16.38 -14.79 2.17
C MET A 1 15.47 -13.76 2.81
N LYS A 2 15.92 -12.51 2.96
CA LYS A 2 15.12 -11.43 3.58
C LYS A 2 14.13 -10.87 2.58
N LYS A 3 12.84 -10.93 2.89
CA LYS A 3 11.77 -10.47 2.01
C LYS A 3 11.24 -9.10 2.48
N ILE A 4 11.20 -8.11 1.60
CA ILE A 4 10.73 -6.76 1.92
C ILE A 4 9.71 -6.32 0.87
N LEU A 5 8.54 -5.86 1.29
CA LEU A 5 7.53 -5.23 0.44
C LEU A 5 7.41 -3.75 0.79
N TYR A 6 7.72 -2.88 -0.15
CA TYR A 6 7.41 -1.46 -0.07
C TYR A 6 6.02 -1.19 -0.66
N VAL A 7 5.21 -0.46 0.07
CA VAL A 7 3.86 -0.06 -0.35
C VAL A 7 3.82 1.46 -0.45
N GLY A 8 3.46 1.97 -1.62
CA GLY A 8 3.35 3.41 -1.84
C GLY A 8 2.39 3.76 -2.95
N SER A 9 1.92 5.00 -2.91
CA SER A 9 1.03 5.54 -3.93
C SER A 9 1.77 6.17 -5.11
N GLU A 10 3.06 6.46 -4.95
CA GLU A 10 3.94 7.01 -5.97
C GLU A 10 5.28 6.29 -5.98
N VAL A 11 5.81 6.04 -7.17
CA VAL A 11 7.13 5.39 -7.37
C VAL A 11 7.69 5.83 -8.73
N LEU A 12 8.87 6.44 -8.78
CA LEU A 12 9.56 6.68 -10.04
C LEU A 12 10.09 5.35 -10.64
N PRO A 13 10.03 5.18 -11.98
CA PRO A 13 9.61 6.14 -13.01
C PRO A 13 8.10 6.10 -13.35
N PHE A 14 7.29 5.38 -12.58
CA PHE A 14 5.91 5.04 -12.93
C PHE A 14 4.93 6.20 -12.66
N ALA A 15 4.89 6.67 -11.42
CA ALA A 15 3.98 7.74 -11.00
C ALA A 15 4.68 8.67 -10.00
N SER A 16 4.50 10.00 -10.15
CA SER A 16 5.14 10.99 -9.29
C SER A 16 4.34 12.27 -9.22
N THR A 17 4.19 12.80 -8.01
CA THR A 17 3.77 14.18 -7.74
C THR A 17 4.72 14.87 -6.76
N GLY A 18 5.57 14.13 -6.05
CA GLY A 18 6.46 14.68 -5.03
C GLY A 18 7.60 13.74 -4.61
N GLY A 19 8.26 14.07 -3.50
CA GLY A 19 9.47 13.39 -3.02
C GLY A 19 9.29 11.92 -2.61
N LEU A 20 8.05 11.48 -2.32
CA LEU A 20 7.76 10.08 -2.07
C LEU A 20 8.19 9.20 -3.25
N ALA A 21 7.88 9.65 -4.47
CA ALA A 21 8.23 8.93 -5.70
C ALA A 21 9.74 8.75 -5.88
N ASP A 22 10.53 9.78 -5.54
CA ASP A 22 12.01 9.73 -5.60
C ASP A 22 12.56 8.69 -4.63
N VAL A 23 12.05 8.67 -3.40
CA VAL A 23 12.46 7.71 -2.37
C VAL A 23 12.12 6.29 -2.79
N LEU A 24 10.88 6.02 -3.19
CA LEU A 24 10.46 4.68 -3.62
C LEU A 24 11.01 4.26 -4.98
N GLY A 25 11.46 5.21 -5.80
CA GLY A 25 12.19 4.94 -7.05
C GLY A 25 13.66 4.56 -6.84
N SER A 26 14.23 4.86 -5.67
CA SER A 26 15.67 4.66 -5.41
C SER A 26 15.97 3.71 -4.24
N LEU A 27 15.31 3.86 -3.09
CA LEU A 27 15.57 3.10 -1.88
C LEU A 27 15.40 1.59 -2.05
N PRO A 28 14.32 1.05 -2.67
CA PRO A 28 14.16 -0.38 -2.85
C PRO A 28 15.32 -1.02 -3.63
N ALA A 29 15.76 -0.38 -4.72
CA ALA A 29 16.89 -0.86 -5.52
C ALA A 29 18.22 -0.81 -4.75
N ALA A 30 18.43 0.24 -3.94
CA ALA A 30 19.62 0.34 -3.09
C ALA A 30 19.64 -0.76 -2.01
N VAL A 31 18.47 -1.05 -1.41
CA VAL A 31 18.33 -2.14 -0.43
C VAL A 31 18.52 -3.50 -1.09
N ALA A 32 17.92 -3.75 -2.26
CA ALA A 32 18.10 -4.97 -3.01
C ALA A 32 19.59 -5.21 -3.32
N LYS A 33 20.28 -4.19 -3.81
CA LYS A 33 21.73 -4.24 -4.08
C LYS A 33 22.54 -4.57 -2.81
N LYS A 34 22.18 -3.98 -1.67
CA LYS A 34 22.87 -4.22 -0.40
C LYS A 34 22.68 -5.63 0.14
N LEU A 35 21.48 -6.20 -0.05
CA LEU A 35 21.16 -7.56 0.39
C LEU A 35 21.72 -8.63 -0.55
N GLY A 36 21.95 -8.32 -1.84
CA GLY A 36 22.40 -9.27 -2.85
C GLY A 36 21.47 -10.49 -2.92
N ASP A 37 22.04 -11.67 -3.11
CA ASP A 37 21.30 -12.94 -3.18
C ASP A 37 20.56 -13.30 -1.87
N GLY A 38 20.84 -12.60 -0.79
CA GLY A 38 20.16 -12.74 0.51
C GLY A 38 18.82 -12.01 0.62
N GLY A 39 18.41 -11.24 -0.40
CA GLY A 39 17.21 -10.41 -0.37
C GLY A 39 16.24 -10.62 -1.52
N ASP A 40 14.94 -10.47 -1.25
CA ASP A 40 13.87 -10.34 -2.24
C ASP A 40 13.10 -9.05 -1.90
N VAL A 41 13.36 -7.99 -2.67
CA VAL A 41 12.78 -6.66 -2.46
C VAL A 41 11.75 -6.39 -3.55
N ARG A 42 10.53 -6.10 -3.12
CA ARG A 42 9.41 -5.82 -4.02
C ARG A 42 8.73 -4.50 -3.65
N VAL A 43 8.06 -3.91 -4.61
CA VAL A 43 7.31 -2.67 -4.46
C VAL A 43 5.91 -2.88 -5.01
N VAL A 44 4.90 -2.26 -4.40
CA VAL A 44 3.53 -2.26 -4.93
C VAL A 44 2.96 -0.85 -4.94
N LEU A 45 2.28 -0.51 -6.03
CA LEU A 45 1.62 0.78 -6.26
C LEU A 45 0.32 0.59 -7.06
N PRO A 46 -0.59 1.59 -7.05
CA PRO A 46 -1.76 1.57 -7.91
C PRO A 46 -1.38 1.65 -9.40
N MET A 47 -2.14 0.99 -10.25
CA MET A 47 -1.99 1.08 -11.71
C MET A 47 -2.76 2.28 -12.25
N TYR A 48 -2.20 3.47 -12.10
CA TYR A 48 -2.80 4.69 -12.62
C TYR A 48 -2.88 4.69 -14.15
N LYS A 49 -3.78 5.51 -14.71
CA LYS A 49 -3.95 5.67 -16.16
C LYS A 49 -2.63 5.89 -16.88
N SER A 50 -1.81 6.83 -16.40
CA SER A 50 -0.50 7.16 -16.98
C SER A 50 0.50 6.01 -16.92
N VAL A 51 0.42 5.16 -15.90
CA VAL A 51 1.23 3.94 -15.77
C VAL A 51 0.81 2.92 -16.83
N LYS A 52 -0.51 2.68 -16.92
CA LYS A 52 -1.09 1.75 -17.90
C LYS A 52 -0.74 2.14 -19.34
N GLU A 53 -0.91 3.40 -19.69
CA GLU A 53 -0.61 3.93 -21.02
C GLU A 53 0.87 3.77 -21.42
N LYS A 54 1.81 3.93 -20.48
CA LYS A 54 3.24 3.95 -20.78
C LYS A 54 3.92 2.60 -20.64
N PHE A 55 3.48 1.76 -19.71
CA PHE A 55 4.24 0.59 -19.29
C PHE A 55 3.54 -0.75 -19.49
N LEU A 56 2.23 -0.78 -19.79
CA LEU A 56 1.44 -2.01 -19.88
C LEU A 56 2.05 -3.05 -20.84
N SER A 57 2.63 -2.61 -21.96
CA SER A 57 3.26 -3.52 -22.95
C SER A 57 4.48 -4.27 -22.41
N ASN A 58 5.07 -3.76 -21.32
CA ASN A 58 6.27 -4.34 -20.69
C ASN A 58 5.93 -5.10 -19.39
N MET A 59 4.64 -5.17 -19.04
CA MET A 59 4.18 -5.82 -17.82
C MET A 59 3.66 -7.22 -18.09
N THR A 60 3.76 -8.07 -17.07
CA THR A 60 3.12 -9.38 -17.03
C THR A 60 1.91 -9.32 -16.15
N ARG A 61 0.76 -9.83 -16.62
CA ARG A 61 -0.41 -10.02 -15.77
C ARG A 61 -0.21 -11.29 -14.94
N GLU A 62 -0.03 -11.13 -13.64
CA GLU A 62 0.17 -12.23 -12.70
C GLU A 62 -1.16 -12.93 -12.35
N TYR A 63 -2.19 -12.13 -12.08
CA TYR A 63 -3.49 -12.63 -11.66
C TYR A 63 -4.61 -11.63 -11.90
N GLU A 64 -5.84 -12.11 -11.92
CA GLU A 64 -7.04 -11.27 -11.83
C GLU A 64 -8.07 -11.91 -10.90
N THR A 65 -8.73 -11.11 -10.12
CA THR A 65 -9.68 -11.54 -9.11
C THR A 65 -10.64 -10.41 -8.75
N TYR A 66 -11.48 -10.66 -7.77
CA TYR A 66 -12.30 -9.65 -7.12
C TYR A 66 -11.93 -9.58 -5.64
N ILE A 67 -11.88 -8.37 -5.12
CA ILE A 67 -11.55 -8.07 -3.72
C ILE A 67 -12.79 -7.50 -3.04
N SER A 68 -13.16 -8.05 -1.88
CA SER A 68 -14.16 -7.43 -1.04
C SER A 68 -13.56 -6.28 -0.22
N LEU A 69 -14.26 -5.14 -0.22
CA LEU A 69 -14.00 -4.03 0.69
C LEU A 69 -15.35 -3.66 1.33
N ALA A 70 -15.54 -4.08 2.57
CA ALA A 70 -16.85 -4.06 3.24
C ALA A 70 -17.91 -4.79 2.39
N TRP A 71 -18.96 -4.12 1.97
CA TRP A 71 -20.01 -4.68 1.10
C TRP A 71 -19.67 -4.63 -0.40
N ARG A 72 -18.59 -3.95 -0.78
CA ARG A 72 -18.17 -3.78 -2.18
C ARG A 72 -17.45 -5.02 -2.66
N TRP A 73 -17.66 -5.37 -3.92
CA TRP A 73 -16.98 -6.46 -4.62
C TRP A 73 -16.39 -5.91 -5.91
N GLN A 74 -15.07 -5.64 -5.88
CA GLN A 74 -14.39 -4.88 -6.92
C GLN A 74 -13.34 -5.71 -7.64
N TYR A 75 -13.27 -5.55 -8.96
CA TYR A 75 -12.22 -6.16 -9.78
C TYR A 75 -10.83 -5.73 -9.29
N CYS A 76 -9.90 -6.66 -9.33
CA CYS A 76 -8.50 -6.44 -9.02
C CYS A 76 -7.60 -7.23 -9.99
N GLY A 77 -6.93 -6.51 -10.88
CA GLY A 77 -5.83 -7.06 -11.66
C GLY A 77 -4.50 -6.87 -10.92
N ILE A 78 -3.67 -7.91 -10.94
CA ILE A 78 -2.31 -7.86 -10.39
C ILE A 78 -1.35 -7.99 -11.57
N TRP A 79 -0.60 -6.93 -11.82
CA TRP A 79 0.41 -6.85 -12.87
C TRP A 79 1.79 -6.72 -12.25
N SER A 80 2.82 -7.14 -12.97
CA SER A 80 4.20 -6.96 -12.51
C SER A 80 5.16 -6.55 -13.61
N LEU A 81 6.27 -5.93 -13.18
CA LEU A 81 7.41 -5.59 -14.01
C LEU A 81 8.67 -5.67 -13.14
N CYS A 82 9.77 -6.17 -13.72
CA CYS A 82 11.07 -6.18 -13.04
C CYS A 82 11.98 -5.09 -13.60
N ASP A 83 12.54 -4.26 -12.70
CA ASP A 83 13.54 -3.26 -13.06
C ASP A 83 14.61 -3.19 -11.96
N LYS A 84 15.89 -3.10 -12.35
CA LYS A 84 17.04 -2.94 -11.43
C LYS A 84 17.08 -3.94 -10.26
N GLY A 85 16.66 -5.17 -10.48
CA GLY A 85 16.64 -6.22 -9.45
C GLY A 85 15.50 -6.11 -8.44
N VAL A 86 14.51 -5.25 -8.70
CA VAL A 86 13.28 -5.08 -7.91
C VAL A 86 12.09 -5.53 -8.74
N LYS A 87 11.18 -6.31 -8.14
CA LYS A 87 9.90 -6.64 -8.73
C LYS A 87 8.85 -5.64 -8.27
N TYR A 88 8.25 -4.95 -9.23
CA TYR A 88 7.15 -4.00 -9.01
C TYR A 88 5.83 -4.67 -9.30
N TYR A 89 4.86 -4.52 -8.41
CA TYR A 89 3.48 -4.91 -8.61
C TYR A 89 2.60 -3.68 -8.81
N PHE A 90 1.58 -3.83 -9.62
CA PHE A 90 0.61 -2.79 -9.92
C PHE A 90 -0.80 -3.35 -9.68
N ILE A 91 -1.55 -2.66 -8.81
CA ILE A 91 -2.95 -2.99 -8.52
C ILE A 91 -3.84 -2.28 -9.53
N ASP A 92 -4.44 -3.04 -10.44
CA ASP A 92 -5.32 -2.54 -11.49
C ASP A 92 -6.78 -2.60 -11.06
N ASN A 93 -7.40 -1.43 -11.03
CA ASN A 93 -8.84 -1.23 -10.98
C ASN A 93 -9.14 0.06 -11.74
N GLU A 94 -9.78 -0.03 -12.90
CA GLU A 94 -10.01 1.13 -13.77
C GLU A 94 -10.92 2.18 -13.11
N TYR A 95 -11.92 1.72 -12.35
CA TYR A 95 -12.83 2.63 -11.66
C TYR A 95 -12.09 3.51 -10.65
N TYR A 96 -11.14 2.97 -9.89
CA TYR A 96 -10.41 3.71 -8.87
C TYR A 96 -9.17 4.44 -9.43
N PHE A 97 -8.43 3.86 -10.37
CA PHE A 97 -7.08 4.33 -10.71
C PHE A 97 -6.91 4.82 -12.15
N CYS A 98 -7.84 4.49 -13.06
CA CYS A 98 -7.75 4.97 -14.44
C CYS A 98 -8.37 6.38 -14.58
N ARG A 99 -7.95 7.30 -13.71
CA ARG A 99 -8.41 8.69 -13.65
C ARG A 99 -7.27 9.66 -13.95
N GLY A 100 -7.57 10.97 -14.05
CA GLY A 100 -6.57 11.99 -14.36
C GLY A 100 -5.54 12.19 -13.25
N PRO A 101 -5.93 12.76 -12.10
CA PRO A 101 -5.01 13.01 -11.00
C PRO A 101 -4.74 11.75 -10.16
N LEU A 102 -3.57 11.71 -9.50
CA LEU A 102 -3.25 10.65 -8.56
C LEU A 102 -4.08 10.79 -7.27
N TYR A 103 -4.32 12.01 -6.84
CA TYR A 103 -4.98 12.39 -5.58
C TYR A 103 -6.01 13.49 -5.79
N GLY A 104 -6.81 13.74 -4.76
CA GLY A 104 -7.78 14.84 -4.73
C GLY A 104 -9.16 14.48 -5.28
N GLU A 105 -9.43 13.19 -5.45
CA GLU A 105 -10.75 12.71 -5.80
C GLU A 105 -11.65 12.63 -4.55
N TYR A 106 -12.95 12.84 -4.73
CA TYR A 106 -13.90 12.83 -3.62
C TYR A 106 -13.95 11.48 -2.85
N ASP A 107 -13.57 10.40 -3.52
CA ASP A 107 -13.57 9.04 -3.01
C ASP A 107 -12.16 8.50 -2.69
N ASP A 108 -11.18 9.37 -2.45
CA ASP A 108 -9.81 8.96 -2.12
C ASP A 108 -9.75 8.00 -0.91
N ALA A 109 -10.67 8.15 0.05
CA ALA A 109 -10.80 7.22 1.17
C ALA A 109 -11.01 5.78 0.68
N GLU A 110 -11.98 5.59 -0.20
CA GLU A 110 -12.34 4.27 -0.74
C GLU A 110 -11.28 3.75 -1.71
N ARG A 111 -10.73 4.60 -2.57
CA ARG A 111 -9.66 4.26 -3.51
C ARG A 111 -8.45 3.66 -2.80
N PHE A 112 -7.95 4.33 -1.77
CA PHE A 112 -6.77 3.87 -1.05
C PHE A 112 -7.08 2.80 -0.02
N ALA A 113 -8.31 2.70 0.51
CA ALA A 113 -8.74 1.54 1.28
C ALA A 113 -8.76 0.28 0.40
N PHE A 114 -9.32 0.38 -0.82
CA PHE A 114 -9.26 -0.71 -1.79
C PHE A 114 -7.82 -1.09 -2.13
N PHE A 115 -6.96 -0.12 -2.41
CA PHE A 115 -5.54 -0.38 -2.68
C PHE A 115 -4.89 -1.17 -1.54
N CYS A 116 -5.03 -0.71 -0.31
CA CYS A 116 -4.45 -1.37 0.86
C CYS A 116 -4.99 -2.78 1.06
N LYS A 117 -6.30 -2.99 0.89
CA LYS A 117 -6.92 -4.32 0.96
C LYS A 117 -6.38 -5.23 -0.14
N ALA A 118 -6.31 -4.73 -1.38
CA ALA A 118 -5.77 -5.47 -2.52
C ALA A 118 -4.30 -5.85 -2.32
N VAL A 119 -3.49 -5.00 -1.69
CA VAL A 119 -2.09 -5.33 -1.34
C VAL A 119 -2.04 -6.52 -0.36
N MET A 120 -2.91 -6.54 0.66
CA MET A 120 -2.94 -7.65 1.62
C MET A 120 -3.34 -8.96 0.95
N GLU A 121 -4.34 -8.95 0.09
CA GLU A 121 -4.78 -10.14 -0.67
C GLU A 121 -3.76 -10.55 -1.73
N MET A 122 -3.14 -9.58 -2.42
CA MET A 122 -2.08 -9.85 -3.41
C MET A 122 -0.95 -10.69 -2.80
N MET A 123 -0.51 -10.36 -1.57
CA MET A 123 0.58 -11.10 -0.93
C MET A 123 0.26 -12.59 -0.79
N ASN A 124 -0.99 -12.96 -0.50
CA ASN A 124 -1.44 -14.35 -0.47
C ASN A 124 -1.51 -14.96 -1.87
N ILE A 125 -2.05 -14.21 -2.84
CA ILE A 125 -2.24 -14.69 -4.22
C ILE A 125 -0.91 -15.01 -4.90
N VAL A 126 0.10 -14.15 -4.72
CA VAL A 126 1.43 -14.33 -5.35
C VAL A 126 2.41 -15.10 -4.44
N ASP A 127 1.93 -15.69 -3.33
CA ASP A 127 2.72 -16.41 -2.33
C ASP A 127 3.97 -15.62 -1.87
N PHE A 128 3.79 -14.35 -1.59
CA PHE A 128 4.86 -13.48 -1.10
C PHE A 128 4.53 -12.92 0.28
N HIS A 129 5.05 -13.57 1.31
CA HIS A 129 4.90 -13.16 2.70
C HIS A 129 6.19 -12.46 3.15
N PRO A 130 6.19 -11.12 3.28
CA PRO A 130 7.40 -10.38 3.59
C PRO A 130 7.78 -10.48 5.07
N ASP A 131 9.08 -10.43 5.37
CA ASP A 131 9.58 -10.19 6.72
C ASP A 131 9.30 -8.74 7.16
N VAL A 132 9.30 -7.81 6.19
CA VAL A 132 9.03 -6.39 6.43
C VAL A 132 8.03 -5.88 5.41
N LEU A 133 6.90 -5.36 5.90
CA LEU A 133 5.95 -4.55 5.17
C LEU A 133 6.27 -3.08 5.46
N HIS A 134 6.72 -2.33 4.45
CA HIS A 134 7.12 -0.93 4.59
C HIS A 134 6.12 -0.01 3.88
N ALA A 135 5.19 0.54 4.63
CA ALA A 135 4.18 1.46 4.13
C ALA A 135 4.67 2.92 4.17
N ASN A 136 4.24 3.71 3.20
CA ASN A 136 4.69 5.08 2.98
C ASN A 136 3.50 6.02 2.79
N ASP A 137 3.37 7.00 3.68
CA ASP A 137 2.29 7.98 3.78
C ASP A 137 0.88 7.37 3.97
N TRP A 138 -0.11 8.24 4.17
CA TRP A 138 -1.47 7.85 4.57
C TRP A 138 -2.18 6.93 3.58
N GLN A 139 -1.86 7.04 2.28
CA GLN A 139 -2.45 6.22 1.23
C GLN A 139 -2.15 4.72 1.40
N SER A 140 -1.08 4.40 2.10
CA SER A 140 -0.69 3.01 2.41
C SER A 140 -0.90 2.63 3.88
N ALA A 141 -1.36 3.56 4.71
CA ALA A 141 -1.48 3.39 6.17
C ALA A 141 -2.35 2.20 6.57
N LEU A 142 -3.46 1.96 5.84
CA LEU A 142 -4.34 0.83 6.13
C LEU A 142 -3.66 -0.54 5.94
N THR A 143 -2.59 -0.67 5.15
CA THR A 143 -1.86 -1.95 5.07
C THR A 143 -1.23 -2.32 6.43
N VAL A 144 -0.72 -1.32 7.15
CA VAL A 144 -0.15 -1.50 8.49
C VAL A 144 -1.24 -1.85 9.51
N ILE A 145 -2.36 -1.13 9.45
CA ILE A 145 -3.51 -1.34 10.34
C ILE A 145 -4.11 -2.74 10.08
N TYR A 146 -4.36 -3.10 8.83
CA TYR A 146 -4.88 -4.43 8.46
C TYR A 146 -3.92 -5.54 8.87
N LEU A 147 -2.62 -5.39 8.62
CA LEU A 147 -1.64 -6.37 9.06
C LEU A 147 -1.80 -6.68 10.55
N LYS A 148 -1.86 -5.65 11.39
CA LYS A 148 -1.92 -5.82 12.85
C LYS A 148 -3.29 -6.25 13.37
N ARG A 149 -4.38 -5.81 12.74
CA ARG A 149 -5.75 -6.04 13.26
C ARG A 149 -6.45 -7.25 12.65
N LYS A 150 -6.08 -7.63 11.41
CA LYS A 150 -6.80 -8.66 10.66
C LYS A 150 -5.93 -9.84 10.22
N TYR A 151 -4.66 -9.61 9.84
CA TYR A 151 -3.83 -10.62 9.19
C TYR A 151 -2.73 -11.20 10.07
N ASN A 152 -2.29 -10.51 11.12
CA ASN A 152 -1.16 -10.95 11.95
C ASN A 152 -1.50 -12.08 12.92
N ASN A 153 -2.78 -12.40 13.11
CA ASN A 153 -3.22 -13.36 14.14
C ASN A 153 -3.03 -14.83 13.73
N ASN A 154 -2.82 -15.12 12.45
CA ASN A 154 -2.72 -16.50 11.95
C ASN A 154 -1.73 -16.66 10.78
N GLY A 155 -0.77 -17.57 10.93
CA GLY A 155 -0.05 -18.18 9.82
C GLY A 155 0.97 -17.29 9.13
N ALA A 156 0.78 -17.04 7.84
CA ALA A 156 1.81 -16.51 6.94
C ALA A 156 2.37 -15.13 7.32
N PHE A 157 1.59 -14.27 7.98
CA PHE A 157 2.00 -12.91 8.37
C PHE A 157 2.43 -12.77 9.84
N ALA A 158 2.41 -13.85 10.63
CA ALA A 158 2.69 -13.80 12.08
C ALA A 158 4.06 -13.17 12.43
N ASN A 159 5.03 -13.30 11.54
CA ASN A 159 6.38 -12.77 11.72
C ASN A 159 6.66 -11.50 10.91
N THR A 160 5.69 -11.00 10.16
CA THR A 160 5.84 -9.77 9.37
C THR A 160 5.91 -8.55 10.28
N ARG A 161 6.95 -7.75 10.14
CA ARG A 161 7.13 -6.47 10.83
C ARG A 161 6.69 -5.31 9.97
N ALA A 162 5.94 -4.38 10.56
CA ALA A 162 5.47 -3.19 9.88
C ALA A 162 6.42 -2.01 10.13
N VAL A 163 6.87 -1.38 9.04
CA VAL A 163 7.55 -0.09 9.06
C VAL A 163 6.63 0.93 8.41
N TYR A 164 6.48 2.08 9.02
CA TYR A 164 5.70 3.20 8.47
C TYR A 164 6.57 4.44 8.34
N THR A 165 6.67 4.98 7.12
CA THR A 165 7.42 6.22 6.84
C THR A 165 6.48 7.36 6.51
N ILE A 166 6.67 8.49 7.17
CA ILE A 166 5.96 9.75 6.93
C ILE A 166 6.83 10.64 6.05
N HIS A 167 6.38 10.91 4.82
CA HIS A 167 7.05 11.83 3.89
C HIS A 167 6.42 13.22 3.97
N ASN A 168 5.09 13.31 4.15
CA ASN A 168 4.39 14.57 4.28
C ASN A 168 3.33 14.52 5.36
N ILE A 169 3.65 15.05 6.54
CA ILE A 169 2.73 15.08 7.70
C ILE A 169 1.52 16.02 7.49
N GLY A 170 1.56 16.89 6.47
CA GLY A 170 0.42 17.74 6.12
C GLY A 170 -0.79 16.97 5.60
N TYR A 171 -0.57 15.75 5.11
CA TYR A 171 -1.62 14.86 4.61
C TYR A 171 -1.69 13.60 5.46
N GLN A 172 -2.77 13.43 6.21
CA GLN A 172 -2.88 12.39 7.23
C GLN A 172 -4.00 11.37 6.99
N GLY A 173 -4.78 11.53 5.92
CA GLY A 173 -5.94 10.68 5.67
C GLY A 173 -7.01 10.85 6.76
N ARG A 174 -7.56 12.08 6.89
CA ARG A 174 -8.58 12.43 7.90
C ARG A 174 -9.98 12.32 7.31
N TYR A 175 -10.87 11.62 8.03
CA TYR A 175 -12.23 11.31 7.59
C TYR A 175 -13.18 11.20 8.77
N GLY A 176 -14.47 11.38 8.54
CA GLY A 176 -15.51 11.17 9.55
C GLY A 176 -15.64 9.68 9.94
N PHE A 177 -16.22 9.43 11.13
CA PHE A 177 -16.40 8.05 11.63
C PHE A 177 -17.53 7.29 10.93
N ASP A 178 -18.37 7.96 10.15
CA ASP A 178 -19.42 7.35 9.32
C ASP A 178 -18.87 6.31 8.33
N ILE A 179 -17.60 6.48 7.89
CA ILE A 179 -16.96 5.54 6.96
C ILE A 179 -16.03 4.51 7.63
N LEU A 180 -15.96 4.46 8.97
CA LEU A 180 -15.06 3.55 9.70
C LEU A 180 -15.26 2.08 9.29
N GLY A 181 -16.49 1.60 9.34
CA GLY A 181 -16.83 0.23 8.93
C GLY A 181 -17.10 0.12 7.44
N ASP A 182 -17.82 1.10 6.88
CA ASP A 182 -18.32 1.07 5.50
C ASP A 182 -17.21 1.13 4.44
N VAL A 183 -16.15 1.89 4.70
CA VAL A 183 -15.02 2.07 3.75
C VAL A 183 -13.75 1.41 4.26
N PHE A 184 -13.41 1.59 5.54
CA PHE A 184 -12.13 1.11 6.07
C PHE A 184 -12.20 -0.31 6.64
N GLU A 185 -13.39 -0.94 6.68
CA GLU A 185 -13.58 -2.27 7.30
C GLU A 185 -13.02 -2.36 8.73
N LEU A 186 -12.98 -1.25 9.45
CA LEU A 186 -12.55 -1.21 10.84
C LEU A 186 -13.78 -1.30 11.75
N SER A 187 -13.61 -1.98 12.89
CA SER A 187 -14.67 -2.14 13.89
C SER A 187 -14.67 -0.98 14.90
N GLU A 188 -15.72 -0.87 15.70
CA GLU A 188 -15.74 0.07 16.84
C GLU A 188 -14.57 -0.16 17.82
N ALA A 189 -14.10 -1.40 17.95
CA ALA A 189 -12.92 -1.72 18.76
C ALA A 189 -11.61 -1.16 18.19
N ASP A 190 -11.58 -0.78 16.90
CA ASP A 190 -10.43 -0.18 16.24
C ASP A 190 -10.47 1.36 16.27
N LYS A 191 -11.58 1.94 16.73
CA LYS A 191 -11.80 3.39 16.75
C LYS A 191 -10.71 4.14 17.53
N GLU A 192 -10.34 3.66 18.70
CA GLU A 192 -9.29 4.26 19.51
C GLU A 192 -7.93 4.31 18.81
N ILE A 193 -7.66 3.33 17.93
CA ILE A 193 -6.40 3.27 17.17
C ILE A 193 -6.31 4.40 16.16
N VAL A 194 -7.43 4.75 15.51
CA VAL A 194 -7.47 5.72 14.40
C VAL A 194 -7.99 7.09 14.81
N GLU A 195 -8.62 7.22 15.99
CA GLU A 195 -9.19 8.50 16.46
C GLU A 195 -8.10 9.52 16.76
N PHE A 196 -8.21 10.71 16.20
CA PHE A 196 -7.38 11.86 16.51
C PHE A 196 -8.10 13.17 16.23
N GLY A 197 -8.36 13.94 17.30
CA GLY A 197 -9.03 15.25 17.20
C GLY A 197 -10.48 15.18 16.72
N GLY A 198 -11.20 14.11 17.07
CA GLY A 198 -12.59 13.91 16.74
C GLY A 198 -12.86 13.22 15.41
N ASP A 199 -11.82 12.93 14.63
CA ASP A 199 -11.90 12.29 13.31
C ASP A 199 -11.09 10.99 13.26
N ILE A 200 -11.34 10.16 12.24
CA ILE A 200 -10.40 9.13 11.81
C ILE A 200 -9.14 9.81 11.27
N ASN A 201 -7.97 9.31 11.68
CA ASN A 201 -6.68 9.73 11.16
C ASN A 201 -5.85 8.47 10.83
N LEU A 202 -5.71 8.16 9.54
CA LEU A 202 -5.06 6.94 9.09
C LEU A 202 -3.57 6.93 9.40
N THR A 203 -2.89 8.08 9.33
CA THR A 203 -1.48 8.23 9.73
C THR A 203 -1.30 7.90 11.21
N LYS A 204 -2.17 8.41 12.10
CA LYS A 204 -2.14 8.06 13.53
C LYS A 204 -2.34 6.56 13.73
N GLY A 205 -3.29 5.96 13.03
CA GLY A 205 -3.53 4.52 13.09
C GLY A 205 -2.31 3.70 12.68
N ALA A 206 -1.63 4.09 11.60
CA ALA A 206 -0.41 3.43 11.16
C ALA A 206 0.74 3.60 12.16
N ILE A 207 0.90 4.79 12.76
CA ILE A 207 1.90 5.05 13.82
C ILE A 207 1.69 4.11 15.02
N VAL A 208 0.45 3.95 15.46
CA VAL A 208 0.10 3.09 16.61
C VAL A 208 0.35 1.61 16.29
N CYS A 209 0.09 1.18 15.06
CA CYS A 209 0.19 -0.23 14.64
C CYS A 209 1.59 -0.64 14.16
N ALA A 210 2.44 0.29 13.76
CA ALA A 210 3.76 -0.03 13.22
C ALA A 210 4.74 -0.52 14.30
N ASP A 211 5.62 -1.46 13.93
CA ASP A 211 6.75 -1.86 14.78
C ASP A 211 7.86 -0.79 14.77
N LYS A 212 7.95 -0.02 13.69
CA LYS A 212 8.89 1.09 13.53
C LYS A 212 8.27 2.23 12.73
N VAL A 213 8.42 3.45 13.21
CA VAL A 213 8.04 4.67 12.49
C VAL A 213 9.29 5.44 12.10
N THR A 214 9.32 5.96 10.90
CA THR A 214 10.40 6.79 10.37
C THR A 214 9.82 8.02 9.67
N THR A 215 10.66 9.01 9.46
CA THR A 215 10.33 10.21 8.68
C THR A 215 11.54 10.58 7.83
N VAL A 216 11.31 11.41 6.83
CA VAL A 216 12.35 12.04 5.99
C VAL A 216 12.65 13.44 6.51
N SER A 217 13.87 13.91 6.29
CA SER A 217 14.32 15.28 6.67
C SER A 217 14.32 16.19 5.47
#